data_ed380b8fb45d0100e2515719b193f376
#
_entry.id   ed380b8fb45d0100e2515719b193f376
#
_cell.length_a   1.000
_cell.length_b   1.000
_cell.length_c   1.000
_cell.angle_alpha   90.00
_cell.angle_beta   90.00
_cell.angle_gamma   90.00
#
_symmetry.space_group_name_H-M   'P 1'
#
loop_
_entity.id
_entity.type
_entity.pdbx_description
1 polymer ?
#
loop_
_entity_poly.entity_id
_entity_poly.type
_entity_poly.pdbx_seq_one_letter_code
_entity_poly.pdbx_strand_id
1 'polypeptide(L)'
;MNLSMRWLDEFVHVDTPIHDFCEALTMSGSKVEGYEVEGTEIENVVVGKVLAMERHPNSDHMWICQVDVGKSEPVQIVTGAQNVHEGDLVPAALHNSWLPGGVHITKGKLRGEKSNGMLCSLKELGLTLNDFPY
;
A
#
# COMPACT_ATOMS: atom_id res chain seq x y z
N MET A 1 13.56 2.55 -23.34
CA MET A 1 13.24 1.15 -23.01
C MET A 1 13.47 0.97 -21.52
N ASN A 2 12.52 0.38 -20.83
CA ASN A 2 12.63 0.13 -19.39
C ASN A 2 12.91 -1.36 -19.15
N LEU A 3 13.79 -1.66 -18.20
CA LEU A 3 14.09 -3.00 -17.73
C LEU A 3 13.60 -3.15 -16.29
N SER A 4 12.71 -4.10 -16.06
CA SER A 4 12.29 -4.45 -14.70
C SER A 4 13.34 -5.36 -14.07
N MET A 5 13.90 -4.97 -12.93
CA MET A 5 14.83 -5.79 -12.16
C MET A 5 14.17 -7.07 -11.65
N ARG A 6 12.90 -7.01 -11.27
CA ARG A 6 12.12 -8.17 -10.84
C ARG A 6 11.93 -9.18 -11.97
N TRP A 7 11.72 -8.72 -13.21
CA TRP A 7 11.65 -9.60 -14.37
C TRP A 7 13.03 -10.17 -14.73
N LEU A 8 14.08 -9.35 -14.63
CA LEU A 8 15.45 -9.79 -14.90
C LEU A 8 15.88 -10.94 -13.95
N ASP A 9 15.44 -10.89 -12.69
CA ASP A 9 15.77 -11.90 -11.67
C ASP A 9 15.25 -13.32 -12.01
N GLU A 10 14.25 -13.42 -12.90
CA GLU A 10 13.79 -14.71 -13.43
C GLU A 10 14.81 -15.39 -14.35
N PHE A 11 15.76 -14.63 -14.90
CA PHE A 11 16.78 -15.12 -15.84
C PHE A 11 18.18 -15.13 -15.22
N VAL A 12 18.50 -14.11 -14.47
CA VAL A 12 19.80 -13.94 -13.83
C VAL A 12 19.64 -13.19 -12.50
N HIS A 13 20.12 -13.80 -11.44
CA HIS A 13 20.10 -13.16 -10.13
C HIS A 13 21.15 -12.04 -10.05
N VAL A 14 20.69 -10.85 -9.67
CA VAL A 14 21.53 -9.66 -9.46
C VAL A 14 21.54 -9.33 -7.96
N ASP A 15 22.65 -9.57 -7.31
CA ASP A 15 22.84 -9.38 -5.85
C ASP A 15 23.64 -8.11 -5.49
N THR A 16 23.82 -7.22 -6.45
CA THR A 16 24.54 -5.95 -6.26
C THR A 16 23.54 -4.78 -6.09
N PRO A 17 23.93 -3.71 -5.36
CA PRO A 17 23.09 -2.51 -5.26
C PRO A 17 22.72 -1.95 -6.63
N ILE A 18 21.49 -1.44 -6.76
CA ILE A 18 20.96 -0.97 -8.05
C ILE A 18 21.84 0.11 -8.72
N HIS A 19 22.44 0.99 -7.93
CA HIS A 19 23.36 2.01 -8.43
C HIS A 19 24.56 1.37 -9.12
N ASP A 20 25.22 0.42 -8.44
CA ASP A 20 26.43 -0.25 -8.94
C ASP A 20 26.11 -1.12 -10.16
N PHE A 21 24.94 -1.75 -10.18
CA PHE A 21 24.45 -2.47 -11.36
C PHE A 21 24.27 -1.54 -12.56
N CYS A 22 23.65 -0.37 -12.38
CA CYS A 22 23.46 0.62 -13.44
C CYS A 22 24.79 1.15 -13.97
N GLU A 23 25.76 1.37 -13.11
CA GLU A 23 27.10 1.80 -13.49
C GLU A 23 27.84 0.72 -14.28
N ALA A 24 27.84 -0.52 -13.80
CA ALA A 24 28.45 -1.65 -14.49
C ALA A 24 27.83 -1.90 -15.87
N LEU A 25 26.51 -1.84 -15.97
CA LEU A 25 25.77 -1.99 -17.22
C LEU A 25 26.13 -0.89 -18.22
N THR A 26 26.24 0.36 -17.75
CA THR A 26 26.68 1.49 -18.56
C THR A 26 28.11 1.32 -19.07
N MET A 27 29.01 0.90 -18.22
CA MET A 27 30.42 0.65 -18.58
C MET A 27 30.59 -0.53 -19.53
N SER A 28 29.67 -1.48 -19.52
CA SER A 28 29.65 -2.61 -20.47
C SER A 28 29.11 -2.26 -21.86
N GLY A 29 28.65 -1.04 -22.07
CA GLY A 29 28.16 -0.53 -23.36
C GLY A 29 26.65 -0.30 -23.46
N SER A 30 25.89 -0.66 -22.44
CA SER A 30 24.44 -0.40 -22.37
C SER A 30 24.15 0.76 -21.42
N LYS A 31 24.10 1.97 -21.95
CA LYS A 31 23.90 3.18 -21.12
C LYS A 31 22.58 3.12 -20.37
N VAL A 32 22.68 3.24 -19.05
CA VAL A 32 21.52 3.47 -18.16
C VAL A 32 21.38 4.96 -17.90
N GLU A 33 20.21 5.51 -18.23
CA GLU A 33 19.94 6.94 -18.07
C GLU A 33 19.39 7.28 -16.68
N GLY A 34 18.84 6.29 -15.97
CA GLY A 34 18.33 6.42 -14.62
C GLY A 34 17.63 5.16 -14.17
N TYR A 35 17.18 5.16 -12.93
CA TYR A 35 16.34 4.10 -12.37
C TYR A 35 15.33 4.69 -11.39
N GLU A 36 14.23 3.98 -11.20
CA GLU A 36 13.19 4.29 -10.23
C GLU A 36 12.97 3.07 -9.34
N VAL A 37 12.74 3.28 -8.07
CA VAL A 37 12.38 2.23 -7.11
C VAL A 37 10.93 2.47 -6.69
N GLU A 38 10.04 1.59 -7.13
CA GLU A 38 8.61 1.69 -6.81
C GLU A 38 8.35 1.41 -5.32
N GLY A 39 7.36 2.09 -4.77
CA GLY A 39 6.87 1.86 -3.42
C GLY A 39 7.73 2.44 -2.29
N THR A 40 8.79 3.19 -2.59
CA THR A 40 9.65 3.80 -1.56
C THR A 40 8.95 4.88 -0.72
N GLU A 41 7.86 5.44 -1.21
CA GLU A 41 7.04 6.43 -0.50
C GLU A 41 5.97 5.79 0.40
N ILE A 42 5.83 4.46 0.36
CA ILE A 42 4.83 3.72 1.11
C ILE A 42 5.49 3.09 2.34
N GLU A 43 5.05 3.48 3.52
CA GLU A 43 5.53 2.93 4.78
C GLU A 43 4.35 2.48 5.65
N ASN A 44 4.53 1.36 6.35
CA ASN A 44 3.59 0.81 7.33
C ASN A 44 2.17 0.58 6.79
N VAL A 45 2.06 0.21 5.52
CA VAL A 45 0.85 -0.28 4.88
C VAL A 45 0.95 -1.79 4.76
N VAL A 46 -0.07 -2.49 5.24
CA VAL A 46 -0.11 -3.96 5.28
C VAL A 46 -1.38 -4.48 4.62
N VAL A 47 -1.38 -5.74 4.23
CA VAL A 47 -2.60 -6.42 3.84
C VAL A 47 -3.36 -6.79 5.11
N GLY A 48 -4.59 -6.31 5.22
CA GLY A 48 -5.50 -6.62 6.31
C GLY A 48 -6.71 -7.40 5.82
N LYS A 49 -7.22 -8.32 6.65
CA LYS A 49 -8.47 -9.02 6.39
C LYS A 49 -9.61 -8.39 7.19
N VAL A 50 -10.66 -8.01 6.50
CA VAL A 50 -11.87 -7.47 7.14
C VAL A 50 -12.62 -8.60 7.84
N LEU A 51 -12.66 -8.58 9.17
CA LEU A 51 -13.32 -9.62 9.98
C LEU A 51 -14.79 -9.32 10.21
N ALA A 52 -15.13 -8.04 10.44
CA ALA A 52 -16.49 -7.59 10.71
C ALA A 52 -16.69 -6.16 10.25
N MET A 53 -17.91 -5.83 9.88
CA MET A 53 -18.31 -4.48 9.48
C MET A 53 -19.62 -4.09 10.17
N GLU A 54 -19.64 -2.87 10.69
CA GLU A 54 -20.84 -2.27 11.28
C GLU A 54 -21.09 -0.88 10.68
N ARG A 55 -22.36 -0.48 10.58
CA ARG A 55 -22.66 0.88 10.18
C ARG A 55 -22.25 1.87 11.24
N HIS A 56 -21.67 2.98 10.81
CA HIS A 56 -21.29 4.06 11.70
C HIS A 56 -22.55 4.71 12.31
N PRO A 57 -22.67 4.85 13.66
CA PRO A 57 -23.90 5.34 14.28
C PRO A 57 -24.24 6.80 13.94
N ASN A 58 -23.24 7.60 13.58
CA ASN A 58 -23.37 9.02 13.26
C ASN A 58 -23.14 9.34 11.77
N SER A 59 -23.19 8.33 10.90
CA SER A 59 -22.99 8.51 9.46
C SER A 59 -23.69 7.45 8.63
N ASP A 60 -24.42 7.87 7.61
CA ASP A 60 -25.09 6.97 6.66
C ASP A 60 -24.14 6.38 5.61
N HIS A 61 -22.91 6.93 5.51
CA HIS A 61 -21.96 6.60 4.45
C HIS A 61 -20.69 5.94 4.96
N MET A 62 -20.55 5.76 6.27
CA MET A 62 -19.34 5.20 6.85
C MET A 62 -19.58 3.83 7.49
N TRP A 63 -18.54 3.04 7.49
CA TRP A 63 -18.48 1.73 8.11
C TRP A 63 -17.37 1.69 9.15
N ILE A 64 -17.64 0.99 10.26
CA ILE A 64 -16.64 0.63 11.25
C ILE A 64 -16.21 -0.80 10.96
N CYS A 65 -14.95 -0.98 10.62
CA CYS A 65 -14.38 -2.28 10.26
C CYS A 65 -13.44 -2.77 11.36
N GLN A 66 -13.53 -4.06 11.68
CA GLN A 66 -12.49 -4.76 12.46
C GLN A 66 -11.60 -5.49 11.47
N VAL A 67 -10.33 -5.11 11.42
CA VAL A 67 -9.38 -5.58 10.42
C VAL A 67 -8.23 -6.32 11.10
N ASP A 68 -8.04 -7.58 10.72
CA ASP A 68 -6.87 -8.37 11.11
C ASP A 68 -5.68 -7.96 10.26
N VAL A 69 -4.67 -7.43 10.90
CA VAL A 69 -3.42 -6.95 10.26
C VAL A 69 -2.21 -7.79 10.68
N GLY A 70 -2.45 -9.01 11.14
CA GLY A 70 -1.40 -9.93 11.61
C GLY A 70 -0.87 -9.61 13.01
N LYS A 71 -1.62 -8.82 13.79
CA LYS A 71 -1.32 -8.55 15.20
C LYS A 71 -2.19 -9.41 16.12
N SER A 72 -1.90 -9.38 17.43
CA SER A 72 -2.66 -10.13 18.45
C SER A 72 -4.13 -9.74 18.52
N GLU A 73 -4.47 -8.52 18.18
CA GLU A 73 -5.84 -8.00 18.19
C GLU A 73 -6.18 -7.30 16.88
N PRO A 74 -7.43 -7.39 16.40
CA PRO A 74 -7.89 -6.64 15.24
C PRO A 74 -7.79 -5.13 15.46
N VAL A 75 -7.60 -4.40 14.37
CA VAL A 75 -7.52 -2.93 14.39
C VAL A 75 -8.85 -2.37 13.91
N GLN A 76 -9.43 -1.44 14.67
CA GLN A 76 -10.63 -0.74 14.23
C GLN A 76 -10.28 0.37 13.24
N ILE A 77 -10.89 0.32 12.07
CA ILE A 77 -10.72 1.31 11.01
C ILE A 77 -12.11 1.75 10.53
N VAL A 78 -12.32 3.06 10.49
CA VAL A 78 -13.53 3.67 9.93
C VAL A 78 -13.27 4.03 8.47
N THR A 79 -14.16 3.60 7.58
CA THR A 79 -14.03 3.83 6.14
C THR A 79 -15.33 4.31 5.51
N GLY A 80 -15.22 5.16 4.50
CA GLY A 80 -16.32 5.55 3.61
C GLY A 80 -16.47 4.69 2.37
N ALA A 81 -15.61 3.68 2.20
CA ALA A 81 -15.65 2.79 1.04
C ALA A 81 -16.93 1.94 1.03
N GLN A 82 -17.59 1.88 -0.13
CA GLN A 82 -18.83 1.12 -0.29
C GLN A 82 -18.61 -0.24 -0.96
N ASN A 83 -17.41 -0.51 -1.41
CA ASN A 83 -16.99 -1.71 -2.14
C ASN A 83 -16.16 -2.69 -1.27
N VAL A 84 -16.22 -2.54 0.03
CA VAL A 84 -15.54 -3.42 0.99
C VAL A 84 -16.57 -4.31 1.67
N HIS A 85 -16.24 -5.59 1.85
CA HIS A 85 -17.09 -6.59 2.47
C HIS A 85 -16.32 -7.39 3.54
N GLU A 86 -17.05 -8.07 4.40
CA GLU A 86 -16.45 -9.00 5.35
C GLU A 86 -15.73 -10.15 4.60
N GLY A 87 -14.53 -10.45 5.03
CA GLY A 87 -13.67 -11.45 4.42
C GLY A 87 -12.70 -10.91 3.36
N ASP A 88 -12.87 -9.67 2.91
CA ASP A 88 -11.99 -9.05 1.93
C ASP A 88 -10.58 -8.84 2.47
N LEU A 89 -9.60 -9.02 1.59
CA LEU A 89 -8.22 -8.61 1.83
C LEU A 89 -8.01 -7.22 1.24
N VAL A 90 -7.62 -6.28 2.08
CA VAL A 90 -7.52 -4.87 1.72
C VAL A 90 -6.21 -4.25 2.18
N PRO A 91 -5.67 -3.28 1.46
CA PRO A 91 -4.54 -2.51 1.96
C PRO A 91 -4.96 -1.65 3.14
N ALA A 92 -4.31 -1.83 4.27
CA ALA A 92 -4.57 -1.08 5.50
C ALA A 92 -3.33 -0.26 5.90
N ALA A 93 -3.46 1.05 5.82
CA ALA A 93 -2.47 1.98 6.35
C ALA A 93 -2.66 2.09 7.86
N LEU A 94 -1.67 1.68 8.62
CA LEU A 94 -1.69 1.69 10.07
C LEU A 94 -1.35 3.08 10.63
N HIS A 95 -1.41 3.22 11.96
CA HIS A 95 -0.90 4.42 12.61
C HIS A 95 0.57 4.66 12.27
N ASN A 96 0.92 5.88 11.95
CA ASN A 96 2.24 6.28 11.47
C ASN A 96 2.61 5.72 10.09
N SER A 97 1.63 5.52 9.24
CA SER A 97 1.86 5.18 7.84
C SER A 97 2.13 6.40 6.98
N TRP A 98 2.91 6.18 5.92
CA TRP A 98 3.11 7.16 4.87
C TRP A 98 2.61 6.62 3.54
N LEU A 99 1.94 7.48 2.79
CA LEU A 99 1.42 7.20 1.46
C LEU A 99 2.08 8.12 0.43
N PRO A 100 2.04 7.78 -0.88
CA PRO A 100 2.55 8.63 -1.93
C PRO A 100 2.02 10.06 -1.84
N GLY A 101 2.87 11.05 -2.17
CA GLY A 101 2.53 12.46 -2.04
C GLY A 101 2.72 13.04 -0.63
N GLY A 102 3.42 12.32 0.26
CA GLY A 102 3.71 12.79 1.62
C GLY A 102 2.52 12.75 2.58
N VAL A 103 1.50 11.94 2.28
CA VAL A 103 0.32 11.78 3.14
C VAL A 103 0.68 10.95 4.35
N HIS A 104 0.54 11.51 5.54
CA HIS A 104 0.80 10.86 6.82
C HIS A 104 -0.50 10.42 7.48
N ILE A 105 -0.64 9.12 7.71
CA ILE A 105 -1.82 8.52 8.34
C ILE A 105 -1.55 8.30 9.82
N THR A 106 -2.40 8.86 10.66
CA THR A 106 -2.35 8.69 12.11
C THR A 106 -3.69 8.22 12.64
N LYS A 107 -3.66 7.56 13.80
CA LYS A 107 -4.89 7.23 14.52
C LYS A 107 -5.65 8.51 14.88
N GLY A 108 -6.94 8.47 14.78
CA GLY A 108 -7.81 9.60 15.08
C GLY A 108 -9.24 9.17 15.38
N LYS A 109 -10.13 10.13 15.35
CA LYS A 109 -11.57 9.91 15.46
C LYS A 109 -12.27 10.44 14.21
N LEU A 110 -13.15 9.65 13.65
CA LEU A 110 -14.03 10.04 12.56
C LEU A 110 -15.47 10.03 13.09
N ARG A 111 -16.06 11.22 13.18
CA ARG A 111 -17.40 11.44 13.72
C ARG A 111 -17.67 10.77 15.09
N GLY A 112 -16.66 10.80 15.97
CA GLY A 112 -16.73 10.24 17.32
C GLY A 112 -16.21 8.82 17.47
N GLU A 113 -16.10 8.04 16.41
CA GLU A 113 -15.56 6.68 16.42
C GLU A 113 -14.06 6.64 16.17
N LYS A 114 -13.35 5.82 16.94
CA LYS A 114 -11.90 5.66 16.81
C LYS A 114 -11.55 4.94 15.52
N SER A 115 -10.60 5.51 14.76
CA SER A 115 -9.98 4.87 13.60
C SER A 115 -8.47 4.81 13.82
N ASN A 116 -7.91 3.61 13.85
CA ASN A 116 -6.48 3.38 14.08
C ASN A 116 -5.70 3.21 12.78
N GLY A 117 -6.24 3.70 11.69
CA GLY A 117 -5.65 3.61 10.36
C GLY A 117 -6.65 4.01 9.29
N MET A 118 -6.32 3.68 8.05
CA MET A 118 -7.14 3.95 6.87
C MET A 118 -7.08 2.75 5.91
N LEU A 119 -8.23 2.37 5.34
CA LEU A 119 -8.24 1.46 4.20
C LEU A 119 -7.88 2.25 2.95
N CYS A 120 -6.95 1.71 2.15
CA CYS A 120 -6.44 2.38 0.97
C CYS A 120 -7.03 1.77 -0.30
N SER A 121 -7.40 2.63 -1.25
CA SER A 121 -7.65 2.23 -2.64
C SER A 121 -6.34 2.30 -3.45
N LEU A 122 -6.39 1.84 -4.71
CA LEU A 122 -5.25 1.97 -5.63
C LEU A 122 -4.81 3.43 -5.76
N LYS A 123 -5.74 4.36 -5.79
CA LYS A 123 -5.45 5.79 -5.92
C LYS A 123 -4.61 6.33 -4.76
N GLU A 124 -4.93 5.99 -3.53
CA GLU A 124 -4.15 6.42 -2.35
C GLU A 124 -2.74 5.80 -2.37
N LEU A 125 -2.58 4.63 -2.96
CA LEU A 125 -1.28 3.97 -3.15
C LEU A 125 -0.49 4.49 -4.37
N GLY A 126 -1.04 5.45 -5.11
CA GLY A 126 -0.42 5.98 -6.33
C GLY A 126 -0.49 5.01 -7.52
N LEU A 127 -1.38 4.03 -7.47
CA LEU A 127 -1.55 2.99 -8.48
C LEU A 127 -2.82 3.24 -9.31
N THR A 128 -2.86 2.64 -10.48
CA THR A 128 -3.99 2.73 -11.42
C THR A 128 -4.53 1.34 -11.75
N LEU A 129 -5.69 1.28 -12.41
CA LEU A 129 -6.25 0.03 -12.94
C LEU A 129 -5.39 -0.60 -14.05
N ASN A 130 -4.46 0.17 -14.64
CA ASN A 130 -3.51 -0.38 -15.61
C ASN A 130 -2.41 -1.20 -14.92
N ASP A 131 -2.09 -0.88 -13.67
CA ASP A 131 -1.11 -1.63 -12.87
C ASP A 131 -1.74 -2.92 -12.31
N PHE A 132 -3.05 -2.87 -12.03
CA PHE A 132 -3.84 -4.00 -11.52
C PHE A 132 -5.18 -4.10 -12.27
N PRO A 133 -5.22 -4.79 -13.39
CA PRO A 133 -6.41 -4.87 -14.26
C PRO A 133 -7.49 -5.85 -13.78
N TYR A 134 -7.37 -6.44 -12.59
CA TYR A 134 -8.36 -7.38 -12.01
C TYR A 134 -9.01 -6.82 -10.77
#